data_06d9a0a2fc318899e5c1e8c54d3bc08b
#
_entry.id   06d9a0a2fc318899e5c1e8c54d3bc08b
#
_cell.length_a   1.000
_cell.length_b   1.000
_cell.length_c   1.000
_cell.angle_alpha   90.00
_cell.angle_beta   90.00
_cell.angle_gamma   90.00
#
_symmetry.space_group_name_H-M   'P 1'
#
loop_
_entity.id
_entity.type
_entity.pdbx_description
1 polymer ?
#
loop_
_entity_poly.entity_id
_entity_poly.type
_entity_poly.pdbx_seq_one_letter_code
_entity_poly.pdbx_strand_id
1 'polypeptide(L)'
;MACLCERMYPNYAMFCEHTQFAEARIYRDILDSVWELMTVKNAKVNFEHQLEKLEELIPTSDAFDLYAVYPAIDACEGLATLLHGLLDRDDLAESMIKVSQISVQTVAQLEEAQTGEAITNDNQKENEAVCAEWDVQWAIFRPLREAVERDIDLIKDLRKELREEGVSNIGVEL
;
A
#
# COMPACT_ATOMS: atom_id res chain seq x y z
N MET A 1 7.84 0.63 -1.97
CA MET A 1 6.64 -0.24 -2.01
C MET A 1 6.12 -0.59 -0.61
N ALA A 2 6.85 -1.30 0.24
CA ALA A 2 6.35 -1.72 1.56
C ALA A 2 5.78 -0.57 2.40
N CYS A 3 6.40 0.61 2.38
CA CYS A 3 5.88 1.80 3.06
C CYS A 3 4.50 2.24 2.53
N LEU A 4 4.26 2.16 1.23
CA LEU A 4 2.96 2.51 0.65
C LEU A 4 1.89 1.46 0.98
N CYS A 5 2.26 0.17 0.96
CA CYS A 5 1.36 -0.89 1.43
C CYS A 5 1.03 -0.73 2.93
N GLU A 6 1.99 -0.29 3.74
CA GLU A 6 1.77 0.02 5.17
C GLU A 6 0.74 1.16 5.34
N ARG A 7 0.84 2.21 4.52
CA ARG A 7 -0.11 3.33 4.50
C ARG A 7 -1.49 2.96 3.95
N MET A 8 -1.59 2.01 3.03
CA MET A 8 -2.89 1.55 2.51
C MET A 8 -3.58 0.52 3.43
N TYR A 9 -2.84 -0.12 4.34
CA TYR A 9 -3.40 -1.12 5.25
C TYR A 9 -4.63 -0.66 6.05
N PRO A 10 -4.70 0.58 6.60
CA PRO A 10 -5.87 1.02 7.34
C PRO A 10 -7.16 0.98 6.51
N ASN A 11 -7.09 1.23 5.20
CA ASN A 11 -8.24 1.13 4.30
C ASN A 11 -8.82 -0.29 4.29
N TYR A 12 -7.95 -1.29 4.17
CA TYR A 12 -8.34 -2.69 4.20
C TYR A 12 -8.85 -3.12 5.59
N ALA A 13 -8.17 -2.69 6.65
CA ALA A 13 -8.54 -3.04 8.01
C ALA A 13 -9.91 -2.48 8.41
N MET A 14 -10.18 -1.21 8.10
CA MET A 14 -11.49 -0.58 8.32
C MET A 14 -12.59 -1.30 7.51
N PHE A 15 -12.34 -1.64 6.25
CA PHE A 15 -13.28 -2.39 5.43
C PHE A 15 -13.61 -3.76 6.06
N CYS A 16 -12.59 -4.52 6.47
CA CYS A 16 -12.78 -5.82 7.13
C CYS A 16 -13.53 -5.70 8.45
N GLU A 17 -13.23 -4.69 9.27
CA GLU A 17 -13.94 -4.46 10.53
C GLU A 17 -15.42 -4.17 10.30
N HIS A 18 -15.73 -3.35 9.32
CA HIS A 18 -17.09 -2.93 9.02
C HIS A 18 -17.95 -4.05 8.38
N THR A 19 -17.34 -4.85 7.51
CA THR A 19 -18.05 -5.87 6.72
C THR A 19 -17.94 -7.29 7.28
N GLN A 20 -16.99 -7.53 8.19
CA GLN A 20 -16.63 -8.88 8.66
C GLN A 20 -16.22 -9.82 7.51
N PHE A 21 -15.67 -9.25 6.42
CA PHE A 21 -15.30 -9.99 5.21
C PHE A 21 -14.16 -10.97 5.46
N ALA A 22 -13.09 -10.52 6.11
CA ALA A 22 -11.89 -11.30 6.38
C ALA A 22 -11.17 -10.80 7.63
N GLU A 23 -10.18 -11.57 8.10
CA GLU A 23 -9.28 -11.13 9.18
C GLU A 23 -8.19 -10.21 8.60
N ALA A 24 -8.30 -8.90 8.80
CA ALA A 24 -7.30 -7.92 8.35
C ALA A 24 -5.87 -8.23 8.83
N ARG A 25 -5.74 -8.99 9.92
CA ARG A 25 -4.47 -9.46 10.45
C ARG A 25 -3.68 -10.29 9.42
N ILE A 26 -4.34 -11.05 8.56
CA ILE A 26 -3.65 -11.88 7.56
C ILE A 26 -2.88 -10.99 6.57
N TYR A 27 -3.49 -9.89 6.10
CA TYR A 27 -2.78 -8.88 5.29
C TYR A 27 -1.56 -8.34 6.04
N ARG A 28 -1.72 -8.01 7.32
CA ARG A 28 -0.64 -7.51 8.19
C ARG A 28 0.50 -8.51 8.31
N ASP A 29 0.19 -9.79 8.53
CA ASP A 29 1.19 -10.86 8.66
C ASP A 29 1.96 -11.07 7.34
N ILE A 30 1.29 -10.93 6.19
CA ILE A 30 1.94 -10.98 4.86
C ILE A 30 2.91 -9.80 4.71
N LEU A 31 2.48 -8.58 5.00
CA LEU A 31 3.33 -7.39 4.91
C LEU A 31 4.49 -7.45 5.92
N ASP A 32 4.28 -8.02 7.11
CA ASP A 32 5.32 -8.23 8.11
C ASP A 32 6.41 -9.17 7.59
N SER A 33 6.06 -10.19 6.81
CA SER A 33 7.06 -11.07 6.18
C SER A 33 7.95 -10.33 5.17
N VAL A 34 7.42 -9.31 4.49
CA VAL A 34 8.22 -8.43 3.61
C VAL A 34 9.20 -7.58 4.44
N TRP A 35 8.74 -6.98 5.54
CA TRP A 35 9.62 -6.23 6.43
C TRP A 35 10.70 -7.12 7.06
N GLU A 36 10.36 -8.36 7.40
CA GLU A 36 11.34 -9.34 7.91
C GLU A 36 12.43 -9.64 6.88
N LEU A 37 12.07 -9.84 5.60
CA LEU A 37 13.05 -10.04 4.53
C LEU A 37 14.09 -8.90 4.47
N MET A 38 13.64 -7.66 4.67
CA MET A 38 14.49 -6.47 4.58
C MET A 38 15.38 -6.28 5.83
N THR A 39 14.88 -6.67 7.00
CA THR A 39 15.52 -6.34 8.29
C THR A 39 16.26 -7.50 8.95
N VAL A 40 15.88 -8.74 8.65
CA VAL A 40 16.48 -9.94 9.23
C VAL A 40 17.47 -10.58 8.26
N LYS A 41 18.68 -10.86 8.76
CA LYS A 41 19.71 -11.51 7.94
C LYS A 41 19.30 -12.95 7.63
N ASN A 42 19.36 -13.32 6.34
CA ASN A 42 19.00 -14.65 5.84
C ASN A 42 17.53 -15.05 6.09
N ALA A 43 16.62 -14.10 6.26
CA ALA A 43 15.20 -14.40 6.26
C ALA A 43 14.80 -15.14 4.97
N LYS A 44 13.96 -16.16 5.13
CA LYS A 44 13.42 -16.93 4.01
C LYS A 44 11.90 -16.81 4.05
N VAL A 45 11.33 -16.21 3.03
CA VAL A 45 9.90 -16.05 2.87
C VAL A 45 9.47 -16.75 1.60
N ASN A 46 8.41 -17.55 1.68
CA ASN A 46 7.77 -18.13 0.51
C ASN A 46 6.71 -17.14 0.00
N PHE A 47 7.11 -16.27 -0.94
CA PHE A 47 6.21 -15.24 -1.48
C PHE A 47 5.11 -15.80 -2.36
N GLU A 48 5.30 -16.95 -3.02
CA GLU A 48 4.23 -17.64 -3.76
C GLU A 48 3.08 -18.00 -2.81
N HIS A 49 3.41 -18.60 -1.66
CA HIS A 49 2.40 -18.94 -0.66
C HIS A 49 1.76 -17.70 0.00
N GLN A 50 2.51 -16.61 0.17
CA GLN A 50 1.93 -15.35 0.67
C GLN A 50 0.96 -14.75 -0.35
N LEU A 51 1.28 -14.85 -1.64
CA LEU A 51 0.41 -14.39 -2.71
C LEU A 51 -0.89 -15.20 -2.78
N GLU A 52 -0.81 -16.54 -2.72
CA GLU A 52 -2.00 -17.41 -2.65
C GLU A 52 -2.94 -17.02 -1.48
N LYS A 53 -2.37 -16.75 -0.30
CA LYS A 53 -3.17 -16.28 0.84
C LYS A 53 -3.80 -14.91 0.60
N LEU A 54 -3.06 -14.00 -0.04
CA LEU A 54 -3.57 -12.66 -0.33
C LEU A 54 -4.70 -12.68 -1.33
N GLU A 55 -4.66 -13.56 -2.33
CA GLU A 55 -5.73 -13.71 -3.32
C GLU A 55 -7.09 -14.02 -2.67
N GLU A 56 -7.09 -14.79 -1.57
CA GLU A 56 -8.32 -15.11 -0.81
C GLU A 56 -8.85 -13.89 -0.02
N LEU A 57 -8.03 -12.85 0.15
CA LEU A 57 -8.36 -11.65 0.91
C LEU A 57 -8.84 -10.48 0.04
N ILE A 58 -8.82 -10.63 -1.28
CA ILE A 58 -9.21 -9.54 -2.20
C ILE A 58 -10.74 -9.51 -2.28
N PRO A 59 -11.41 -8.43 -1.81
CA PRO A 59 -12.85 -8.31 -1.98
C PRO A 59 -13.21 -8.05 -3.43
N THR A 60 -14.43 -8.40 -3.80
CA THR A 60 -14.99 -8.06 -5.11
C THR A 60 -15.97 -6.92 -4.98
N SER A 61 -15.90 -5.93 -5.85
CA SER A 61 -16.76 -4.73 -5.80
C SER A 61 -18.25 -5.07 -5.87
N ASP A 62 -18.62 -6.12 -6.63
CA ASP A 62 -20.01 -6.53 -6.81
C ASP A 62 -20.64 -7.13 -5.54
N ALA A 63 -19.82 -7.56 -4.58
CA ALA A 63 -20.29 -8.16 -3.33
C ALA A 63 -20.67 -7.13 -2.26
N PHE A 64 -20.28 -5.86 -2.42
CA PHE A 64 -20.44 -4.84 -1.38
C PHE A 64 -20.93 -3.52 -1.98
N ASP A 65 -22.09 -3.05 -1.50
CA ASP A 65 -22.66 -1.75 -1.90
C ASP A 65 -22.13 -0.64 -0.97
N LEU A 66 -20.78 -0.49 -0.93
CA LEU A 66 -20.14 0.58 -0.18
C LEU A 66 -18.80 0.98 -0.83
N TYR A 67 -18.53 2.30 -0.79
CA TYR A 67 -17.33 2.87 -1.40
C TYR A 67 -16.03 2.27 -0.83
N ALA A 68 -16.01 1.95 0.46
CA ALA A 68 -14.82 1.43 1.15
C ALA A 68 -14.24 0.14 0.53
N VAL A 69 -15.01 -0.56 -0.33
CA VAL A 69 -14.51 -1.74 -1.05
C VAL A 69 -13.38 -1.39 -2.01
N TYR A 70 -13.43 -0.22 -2.67
CA TYR A 70 -12.42 0.18 -3.66
C TYR A 70 -11.04 0.44 -3.03
N PRO A 71 -10.90 1.27 -1.98
CA PRO A 71 -9.63 1.41 -1.28
C PRO A 71 -9.11 0.11 -0.65
N ALA A 72 -9.99 -0.82 -0.30
CA ALA A 72 -9.59 -2.13 0.21
C ALA A 72 -9.03 -3.02 -0.90
N ILE A 73 -9.61 -3.00 -2.10
CA ILE A 73 -9.08 -3.67 -3.30
C ILE A 73 -7.71 -3.10 -3.63
N ASP A 74 -7.58 -1.77 -3.71
CA ASP A 74 -6.32 -1.09 -4.02
C ASP A 74 -5.21 -1.46 -3.03
N ALA A 75 -5.52 -1.56 -1.74
CA ALA A 75 -4.56 -2.00 -0.72
C ALA A 75 -4.06 -3.43 -1.01
N CYS A 76 -4.97 -4.36 -1.33
CA CYS A 76 -4.61 -5.72 -1.69
C CYS A 76 -3.81 -5.79 -3.00
N GLU A 77 -4.21 -5.03 -4.03
CA GLU A 77 -3.49 -4.96 -5.31
C GLU A 77 -2.07 -4.38 -5.15
N GLY A 78 -1.91 -3.38 -4.29
CA GLY A 78 -0.61 -2.82 -3.94
C GLY A 78 0.30 -3.86 -3.30
N LEU A 79 -0.21 -4.64 -2.34
CA LEU A 79 0.54 -5.71 -1.70
C LEU A 79 0.83 -6.86 -2.67
N ALA A 80 -0.12 -7.28 -3.50
CA ALA A 80 0.09 -8.29 -4.53
C ALA A 80 1.18 -7.87 -5.52
N THR A 81 1.13 -6.62 -5.98
CA THR A 81 2.15 -6.04 -6.88
C THR A 81 3.55 -6.04 -6.23
N LEU A 82 3.63 -5.72 -4.95
CA LEU A 82 4.88 -5.81 -4.18
C LEU A 82 5.41 -7.25 -4.14
N LEU A 83 4.55 -8.24 -3.86
CA LEU A 83 4.93 -9.65 -3.79
C LEU A 83 5.40 -10.17 -5.16
N HIS A 84 4.72 -9.81 -6.24
CA HIS A 84 5.14 -10.15 -7.62
C HIS A 84 6.52 -9.58 -7.94
N GLY A 85 6.80 -8.32 -7.61
CA GLY A 85 8.11 -7.72 -7.80
C GLY A 85 9.23 -8.36 -6.97
N LEU A 86 8.88 -9.01 -5.82
CA LEU A 86 9.83 -9.77 -5.03
C LEU A 86 10.08 -11.18 -5.58
N LEU A 87 9.08 -11.77 -6.25
CA LEU A 87 9.21 -13.06 -6.95
C LEU A 87 10.01 -12.92 -8.24
N ASP A 88 9.74 -11.88 -9.02
CA ASP A 88 10.49 -11.57 -10.24
C ASP A 88 11.21 -10.22 -10.10
N ARG A 89 12.52 -10.31 -9.86
CA ARG A 89 13.34 -9.11 -9.63
C ARG A 89 13.58 -8.27 -10.88
N ASP A 90 13.39 -8.83 -12.06
CA ASP A 90 13.52 -8.09 -13.31
C ASP A 90 12.36 -7.10 -13.46
N ASP A 91 11.19 -7.42 -12.88
CA ASP A 91 10.00 -6.57 -12.87
C ASP A 91 9.91 -5.65 -11.62
N LEU A 92 10.89 -5.68 -10.74
CA LEU A 92 10.85 -4.94 -9.47
C LEU A 92 10.66 -3.43 -9.66
N ALA A 93 11.32 -2.82 -10.64
CA ALA A 93 11.21 -1.39 -10.91
C ALA A 93 9.81 -1.00 -11.42
N GLU A 94 9.21 -1.83 -12.28
CA GLU A 94 7.85 -1.64 -12.77
C GLU A 94 6.84 -1.80 -11.64
N SER A 95 7.02 -2.82 -10.80
CA SER A 95 6.20 -3.02 -9.60
C SER A 95 6.26 -1.83 -8.64
N MET A 96 7.43 -1.19 -8.48
CA MET A 96 7.56 0.03 -7.67
C MET A 96 6.71 1.18 -8.21
N ILE A 97 6.75 1.41 -9.51
CA ILE A 97 5.94 2.45 -10.17
C ILE A 97 4.45 2.12 -10.01
N LYS A 98 4.06 0.87 -10.22
CA LYS A 98 2.67 0.45 -10.13
C LYS A 98 2.11 0.61 -8.70
N VAL A 99 2.83 0.23 -7.66
CA VAL A 99 2.39 0.45 -6.26
C VAL A 99 2.23 1.94 -5.95
N SER A 100 3.16 2.79 -6.44
CA SER A 100 3.04 4.24 -6.33
C SER A 100 1.79 4.77 -7.02
N GLN A 101 1.52 4.31 -8.24
CA GLN A 101 0.33 4.70 -9.01
C GLN A 101 -0.96 4.25 -8.34
N ILE A 102 -1.03 3.03 -7.79
CA ILE A 102 -2.19 2.54 -7.04
C ILE A 102 -2.49 3.47 -5.88
N SER A 103 -1.49 3.83 -5.06
CA SER A 103 -1.71 4.72 -3.92
C SER A 103 -2.23 6.11 -4.34
N VAL A 104 -1.71 6.68 -5.42
CA VAL A 104 -2.18 7.95 -5.99
C VAL A 104 -3.59 7.81 -6.56
N GLN A 105 -3.88 6.71 -7.24
CA GLN A 105 -5.20 6.45 -7.82
C GLN A 105 -6.27 6.31 -6.75
N THR A 106 -5.98 5.67 -5.62
CA THR A 106 -6.90 5.58 -4.47
C THR A 106 -7.29 6.98 -3.99
N VAL A 107 -6.33 7.90 -3.87
CA VAL A 107 -6.60 9.29 -3.48
C VAL A 107 -7.43 10.01 -4.53
N ALA A 108 -7.07 9.89 -5.81
CA ALA A 108 -7.80 10.53 -6.91
C ALA A 108 -9.27 10.04 -6.98
N GLN A 109 -9.50 8.74 -6.84
CA GLN A 109 -10.86 8.17 -6.84
C GLN A 109 -11.71 8.67 -5.66
N LEU A 110 -11.11 8.85 -4.47
CA LEU A 110 -11.83 9.44 -3.34
C LEU A 110 -12.22 10.89 -3.62
N GLU A 111 -11.30 11.70 -4.14
CA GLU A 111 -11.58 13.08 -4.53
C GLU A 111 -12.67 13.17 -5.61
N GLU A 112 -12.61 12.33 -6.64
CA GLU A 112 -13.66 12.22 -7.64
C GLU A 112 -15.01 11.88 -7.03
N ALA A 113 -15.06 10.93 -6.10
CA ALA A 113 -16.29 10.54 -5.43
C ALA A 113 -16.87 11.65 -4.54
N GLN A 114 -16.00 12.50 -3.95
CA GLN A 114 -16.41 13.60 -3.07
C GLN A 114 -16.83 14.86 -3.84
N THR A 115 -16.10 15.18 -4.92
CA THR A 115 -16.30 16.42 -5.67
C THR A 115 -17.21 16.26 -6.88
N GLY A 116 -17.30 15.06 -7.43
CA GLY A 116 -17.96 14.78 -8.71
C GLY A 116 -17.15 15.23 -9.94
N GLU A 117 -15.91 15.69 -9.73
CA GLU A 117 -15.01 16.14 -10.80
C GLU A 117 -14.01 15.04 -11.16
N ALA A 118 -13.92 14.69 -12.44
CA ALA A 118 -12.98 13.67 -12.89
C ALA A 118 -11.53 14.14 -12.77
N ILE A 119 -10.68 13.30 -12.16
CA ILE A 119 -9.23 13.52 -12.06
C ILE A 119 -8.53 12.68 -13.14
N THR A 120 -7.91 13.38 -14.09
CA THR A 120 -7.23 12.79 -15.23
C THR A 120 -5.72 13.10 -15.18
N ASN A 121 -4.94 12.47 -16.06
CA ASN A 121 -3.52 12.77 -16.18
C ASN A 121 -3.20 14.24 -16.48
N ASP A 122 -4.17 14.98 -17.06
CA ASP A 122 -3.97 16.38 -17.43
C ASP A 122 -4.16 17.33 -16.24
N ASN A 123 -5.08 17.03 -15.30
CA ASN A 123 -5.41 17.89 -14.17
C ASN A 123 -4.97 17.37 -12.79
N GLN A 124 -4.49 16.14 -12.68
CA GLN A 124 -4.08 15.55 -11.40
C GLN A 124 -2.99 16.37 -10.67
N LYS A 125 -2.17 17.11 -11.40
CA LYS A 125 -1.12 17.97 -10.83
C LYS A 125 -1.66 19.27 -10.20
N GLU A 126 -2.93 19.57 -10.44
CA GLU A 126 -3.63 20.71 -9.87
C GLU A 126 -4.49 20.31 -8.66
N ASN A 127 -4.68 19.01 -8.44
CA ASN A 127 -5.43 18.49 -7.32
C ASN A 127 -4.56 18.43 -6.05
N GLU A 128 -5.00 19.12 -5.00
CA GLU A 128 -4.22 19.26 -3.75
C GLU A 128 -4.00 17.92 -3.03
N ALA A 129 -5.00 17.03 -3.00
CA ALA A 129 -4.88 15.75 -2.33
C ALA A 129 -3.90 14.81 -3.06
N VAL A 130 -3.94 14.79 -4.40
CA VAL A 130 -2.98 14.04 -5.23
C VAL A 130 -1.57 14.58 -5.06
N CYS A 131 -1.40 15.90 -5.03
CA CYS A 131 -0.08 16.51 -4.78
C CYS A 131 0.44 16.16 -3.38
N ALA A 132 -0.41 16.18 -2.36
CA ALA A 132 -0.04 15.81 -1.01
C ALA A 132 0.42 14.34 -0.93
N GLU A 133 -0.25 13.43 -1.63
CA GLU A 133 0.18 12.03 -1.70
C GLU A 133 1.56 11.89 -2.36
N TRP A 134 1.83 12.61 -3.45
CA TRP A 134 3.17 12.63 -4.06
C TRP A 134 4.24 13.19 -3.12
N ASP A 135 3.92 14.22 -2.36
CA ASP A 135 4.85 14.81 -1.38
C ASP A 135 5.21 13.80 -0.28
N VAL A 136 4.23 13.03 0.21
CA VAL A 136 4.49 11.95 1.18
C VAL A 136 5.35 10.85 0.55
N GLN A 137 5.03 10.39 -0.66
CA GLN A 137 5.83 9.40 -1.37
C GLN A 137 7.28 9.88 -1.57
N TRP A 138 7.43 11.16 -1.91
CA TRP A 138 8.75 11.76 -2.05
C TRP A 138 9.52 11.86 -0.72
N ALA A 139 8.81 12.19 0.37
CA ALA A 139 9.40 12.22 1.71
C ALA A 139 9.91 10.83 2.14
N ILE A 140 9.19 9.75 1.82
CA ILE A 140 9.62 8.36 2.06
C ILE A 140 10.82 8.00 1.16
N PHE A 141 10.78 8.39 -0.11
CA PHE A 141 11.79 8.00 -1.10
C PHE A 141 13.14 8.70 -0.89
N ARG A 142 13.12 9.97 -0.47
CA ARG A 142 14.34 10.79 -0.35
C ARG A 142 15.41 10.16 0.56
N PRO A 143 15.13 9.79 1.82
CA PRO A 143 16.12 9.16 2.69
C PRO A 143 16.58 7.80 2.15
N LEU A 144 15.70 7.03 1.51
CA LEU A 144 16.05 5.73 0.91
C LEU A 144 17.01 5.89 -0.26
N ARG A 145 16.87 6.94 -1.08
CA ARG A 145 17.78 7.24 -2.19
C ARG A 145 19.18 7.60 -1.71
N GLU A 146 19.28 8.25 -0.54
CA GLU A 146 20.55 8.73 0.04
C GLU A 146 21.19 7.69 0.96
N ALA A 147 20.46 6.64 1.33
CA ALA A 147 20.91 5.60 2.22
C ALA A 147 22.04 4.75 1.61
N VAL A 148 22.85 4.19 2.49
CA VAL A 148 23.78 3.13 2.12
C VAL A 148 23.01 1.84 1.84
N GLU A 149 23.62 0.93 1.09
CA GLU A 149 23.00 -0.35 0.80
C GLU A 149 22.60 -1.07 2.11
N ARG A 150 21.30 -1.46 2.19
CA ARG A 150 20.72 -2.18 3.32
C ARG A 150 20.87 -1.47 4.68
N ASP A 151 20.49 -0.22 4.73
CA ASP A 151 20.37 0.52 5.99
C ASP A 151 19.17 0.00 6.81
N ILE A 152 19.45 -0.97 7.69
CA ILE A 152 18.42 -1.67 8.47
C ILE A 152 17.77 -0.73 9.49
N ASP A 153 18.51 0.21 10.05
CA ASP A 153 17.98 1.13 11.05
C ASP A 153 17.00 2.11 10.40
N LEU A 154 17.36 2.68 9.25
CA LEU A 154 16.44 3.50 8.46
C LEU A 154 15.16 2.74 8.09
N ILE A 155 15.27 1.46 7.66
CA ILE A 155 14.10 0.65 7.30
C ILE A 155 13.19 0.43 8.50
N LYS A 156 13.75 0.17 9.69
CA LYS A 156 12.98 -0.01 10.92
C LYS A 156 12.31 1.28 11.38
N ASP A 157 13.02 2.40 11.26
CA ASP A 157 12.48 3.71 11.65
C ASP A 157 11.31 4.10 10.74
N LEU A 158 11.44 3.95 9.42
CA LEU A 158 10.35 4.19 8.48
C LEU A 158 9.11 3.31 8.79
N ARG A 159 9.33 2.01 9.04
CA ARG A 159 8.23 1.12 9.43
C ARG A 159 7.55 1.58 10.71
N LYS A 160 8.34 1.96 11.70
CA LYS A 160 7.84 2.41 13.01
C LYS A 160 7.03 3.69 12.88
N GLU A 161 7.57 4.71 12.20
CA GLU A 161 6.90 5.99 11.98
C GLU A 161 5.54 5.80 11.30
N LEU A 162 5.48 5.06 10.19
CA LEU A 162 4.24 4.81 9.45
C LEU A 162 3.18 4.08 10.29
N ARG A 163 3.60 3.19 11.20
CA ARG A 163 2.68 2.49 12.11
C ARG A 163 2.21 3.35 13.26
N GLU A 164 3.07 4.20 13.78
CA GLU A 164 2.72 5.13 14.87
C GLU A 164 1.79 6.25 14.36
N GLU A 165 1.96 6.68 13.11
CA GLU A 165 1.02 7.60 12.48
C GLU A 165 -0.37 6.96 12.33
N GLY A 166 -0.43 5.70 11.92
CA GLY A 166 -1.67 4.93 11.82
C GLY A 166 -2.70 5.47 10.84
N VAL A 167 -2.31 6.42 9.97
CA VAL A 167 -3.20 7.10 9.02
C VAL A 167 -2.93 6.62 7.61
N SER A 168 -4.00 6.29 6.87
CA SER A 168 -3.89 5.87 5.48
C SER A 168 -3.63 7.01 4.50
N ASN A 169 -3.37 6.65 3.23
CA ASN A 169 -3.25 7.62 2.13
C ASN A 169 -4.54 8.41 1.83
N ILE A 170 -5.69 7.98 2.35
CA ILE A 170 -6.98 8.67 2.24
C ILE A 170 -7.56 9.10 3.59
N GLY A 171 -6.73 9.19 4.64
CA GLY A 171 -7.11 9.72 5.95
C GLY A 171 -7.89 8.75 6.86
N VAL A 172 -7.86 7.45 6.58
CA VAL A 172 -8.43 6.44 7.50
C VAL A 172 -7.46 6.23 8.66
N GLU A 173 -7.95 6.35 9.89
CA GLU A 173 -7.22 6.14 11.14
C GLU A 173 -7.56 4.77 11.75
N LEU A 174 -6.55 4.09 12.33
CA LEU A 174 -6.69 2.83 13.06
C LEU A 174 -6.45 3.04 14.56
#